data_635c007db74cd35441542c6afecb3c2e
#
_entry.id   635c007db74cd35441542c6afecb3c2e
#
_cell.length_a   1.000
_cell.length_b   1.000
_cell.length_c   1.000
_cell.angle_alpha   90.00
_cell.angle_beta   90.00
_cell.angle_gamma   90.00
#
_symmetry.space_group_name_H-M   'P 1'
#
loop_
_entity.id
_entity.type
_entity.pdbx_description
1 polymer ?
#
loop_
_entity_poly.entity_id
_entity_poly.type
_entity_poly.pdbx_seq_one_letter_code
_entity_poly.pdbx_strand_id
1 'polypeptide(L)'
;VLNQTKTIQTVETAVDALLTEIDLEKAGCYEEPSVYADDAKLTERLAQMKQYTDLRIVYHFGQQEEVIDGSVLSGWLLVDEETNKVSVSEEKIDDFVVMLRKKYDTIFRSREFQTSYGKTITIEGGDYGWWMNYSQEQEQLKEMIRNGESGERIPVYYQTAAVYGSQDYGNTYIEINLTAQHLYVYKDGSKVLESDFVSGKNTPDRRTPSGIYGITYKERDATLVGEDYETPVSYWMPFNKHVGLHDAIWRNRFGANLYKAGGSHGCINLPFYVAEKIYNMVEKGTPVICYELAGTESSSITTQ
;
A
#
# COMPACT_ATOMS: atom_id res chain seq x y z
N VAL A 1 -4.12 52.80 13.01
CA VAL A 1 -4.29 52.97 14.45
C VAL A 1 -4.23 54.47 14.76
N LEU A 2 -4.98 54.96 15.79
CA LEU A 2 -4.96 56.34 16.17
C LEU A 2 -3.61 56.69 16.86
N ASN A 3 -2.91 57.68 16.34
CA ASN A 3 -1.69 58.22 16.96
C ASN A 3 -2.07 59.11 18.14
N GLN A 4 -1.99 58.60 19.35
CA GLN A 4 -2.45 59.29 20.54
C GLN A 4 -1.79 60.65 20.76
N THR A 5 -0.45 60.71 20.59
CA THR A 5 0.31 61.96 20.82
C THR A 5 -0.13 63.04 19.83
N LYS A 6 -0.22 62.70 18.56
CA LYS A 6 -0.63 63.63 17.50
C LYS A 6 -2.09 64.02 17.63
N THR A 7 -2.94 63.12 18.05
CA THR A 7 -4.37 63.38 18.28
C THR A 7 -4.54 64.36 19.46
N ILE A 8 -3.85 64.16 20.57
CA ILE A 8 -3.91 65.11 21.71
C ILE A 8 -3.47 66.46 21.29
N GLN A 9 -2.31 66.61 20.63
CA GLN A 9 -1.82 67.92 20.15
C GLN A 9 -2.81 68.58 19.16
N THR A 10 -3.40 67.83 18.27
CA THR A 10 -4.38 68.35 17.32
C THR A 10 -5.64 68.85 18.03
N VAL A 11 -6.13 68.09 19.00
CA VAL A 11 -7.31 68.48 19.78
C VAL A 11 -7.02 69.70 20.63
N GLU A 12 -5.88 69.74 21.32
CA GLU A 12 -5.46 70.96 22.10
C GLU A 12 -5.40 72.18 21.21
N THR A 13 -4.76 72.10 20.03
CA THR A 13 -4.69 73.20 19.07
C THR A 13 -6.08 73.66 18.59
N ALA A 14 -6.98 72.71 18.36
CA ALA A 14 -8.33 73.04 17.94
C ALA A 14 -9.17 73.70 19.05
N VAL A 15 -8.97 73.27 20.28
CA VAL A 15 -9.60 73.92 21.48
C VAL A 15 -9.09 75.33 21.65
N ASP A 16 -7.78 75.56 21.58
CA ASP A 16 -7.18 76.86 21.65
C ASP A 16 -7.65 77.82 20.56
N ALA A 17 -7.90 77.28 19.38
CA ALA A 17 -8.43 77.97 18.20
C ALA A 17 -9.97 78.15 18.26
N LEU A 18 -10.68 77.66 19.25
CA LEU A 18 -12.13 77.66 19.38
C LEU A 18 -12.86 77.04 18.27
N LEU A 19 -12.28 75.96 17.63
CA LEU A 19 -12.92 75.21 16.59
C LEU A 19 -14.05 74.32 17.15
N THR A 20 -15.18 74.25 16.48
CA THR A 20 -16.35 73.51 16.92
C THR A 20 -16.29 72.03 16.49
N GLU A 21 -15.44 71.70 15.50
CA GLU A 21 -15.22 70.35 14.98
C GLU A 21 -13.82 70.22 14.38
N ILE A 22 -13.28 69.05 14.41
CA ILE A 22 -12.03 68.68 13.70
C ILE A 22 -12.15 67.36 13.02
N ASP A 23 -11.55 67.26 11.86
CA ASP A 23 -11.40 66.00 11.12
C ASP A 23 -10.03 65.41 11.44
N LEU A 24 -10.02 64.40 12.29
CA LEU A 24 -8.79 63.72 12.75
C LEU A 24 -8.05 62.99 11.61
N GLU A 25 -8.80 62.57 10.56
CA GLU A 25 -8.22 61.93 9.38
C GLU A 25 -7.45 62.94 8.55
N LYS A 26 -8.09 64.09 8.21
CA LYS A 26 -7.41 65.19 7.51
C LYS A 26 -6.26 65.80 8.26
N ALA A 27 -6.36 65.78 9.60
CA ALA A 27 -5.27 66.22 10.48
C ALA A 27 -4.11 65.22 10.56
N GLY A 28 -4.27 64.04 9.93
CA GLY A 28 -3.25 62.99 9.91
C GLY A 28 -3.00 62.35 11.29
N CYS A 29 -4.03 62.25 12.14
CA CYS A 29 -3.95 61.65 13.46
C CYS A 29 -4.00 60.15 13.46
N TYR A 30 -4.13 59.50 12.32
CA TYR A 30 -4.03 58.05 12.15
C TYR A 30 -2.65 57.68 11.60
N GLU A 31 -2.13 56.60 12.15
CA GLU A 31 -0.93 55.97 11.57
C GLU A 31 -1.29 55.31 10.27
N GLU A 32 -0.54 55.59 9.25
CA GLU A 32 -0.67 54.91 7.96
C GLU A 32 -0.34 53.44 8.14
N PRO A 33 -1.10 52.49 7.54
CA PRO A 33 -0.74 51.12 7.57
C PRO A 33 0.60 50.92 6.82
N SER A 34 1.44 50.06 7.37
CA SER A 34 2.73 49.73 6.72
C SER A 34 2.58 48.95 5.45
N VAL A 35 1.39 48.34 5.25
CA VAL A 35 1.06 47.54 4.07
C VAL A 35 -0.40 47.80 3.69
N TYR A 36 -0.64 48.09 2.43
CA TYR A 36 -1.97 48.31 1.85
C TYR A 36 -2.46 47.06 1.11
N ALA A 37 -3.77 46.93 0.92
CA ALA A 37 -4.39 45.76 0.27
C ALA A 37 -3.99 45.64 -1.23
N ASP A 38 -3.55 46.71 -1.85
CA ASP A 38 -3.07 46.80 -3.23
C ASP A 38 -1.54 46.70 -3.32
N ASP A 39 -0.83 46.36 -2.23
CA ASP A 39 0.61 46.15 -2.28
C ASP A 39 0.96 45.09 -3.32
N ALA A 40 1.81 45.48 -4.28
CA ALA A 40 2.18 44.60 -5.39
C ALA A 40 2.85 43.31 -4.94
N LYS A 41 3.69 43.36 -3.87
CA LYS A 41 4.39 42.21 -3.32
C LYS A 41 3.43 41.21 -2.70
N LEU A 42 2.41 41.72 -1.96
CA LEU A 42 1.36 40.87 -1.40
C LEU A 42 0.47 40.25 -2.47
N THR A 43 0.11 41.03 -3.47
CA THR A 43 -0.72 40.55 -4.59
C THR A 43 -0.02 39.45 -5.37
N GLU A 44 1.27 39.60 -5.65
CA GLU A 44 2.10 38.60 -6.31
C GLU A 44 2.21 37.31 -5.45
N ARG A 45 2.49 37.45 -4.16
CA ARG A 45 2.57 36.32 -3.22
C ARG A 45 1.27 35.56 -3.17
N LEU A 46 0.14 36.27 -3.07
CA LEU A 46 -1.18 35.65 -3.06
C LEU A 46 -1.46 34.87 -4.35
N ALA A 47 -1.07 35.41 -5.51
CA ALA A 47 -1.20 34.72 -6.78
C ALA A 47 -0.38 33.43 -6.82
N GLN A 48 0.87 33.45 -6.34
CA GLN A 48 1.71 32.25 -6.22
C GLN A 48 1.11 31.23 -5.25
N MET A 49 0.59 31.65 -4.08
CA MET A 49 -0.06 30.74 -3.12
C MET A 49 -1.28 30.07 -3.74
N LYS A 50 -2.10 30.81 -4.51
CA LYS A 50 -3.27 30.27 -5.19
C LYS A 50 -2.93 29.20 -6.21
N GLN A 51 -1.79 29.27 -6.90
CA GLN A 51 -1.36 28.21 -7.83
C GLN A 51 -1.30 26.85 -7.16
N TYR A 52 -0.94 26.80 -5.88
CA TYR A 52 -0.89 25.57 -5.09
C TYR A 52 -2.22 25.27 -4.41
N THR A 53 -2.85 26.26 -3.77
CA THR A 53 -4.07 26.02 -2.99
C THR A 53 -5.31 25.76 -3.84
N ASP A 54 -5.27 26.05 -5.13
CA ASP A 54 -6.32 25.70 -6.08
C ASP A 54 -6.20 24.24 -6.60
N LEU A 55 -5.10 23.55 -6.27
CA LEU A 55 -4.92 22.16 -6.65
C LEU A 55 -5.82 21.24 -5.84
N ARG A 56 -6.25 20.16 -6.51
CA ARG A 56 -6.94 19.04 -5.87
C ARG A 56 -6.43 17.73 -6.44
N ILE A 57 -5.75 16.93 -5.61
CA ILE A 57 -5.19 15.62 -5.95
C ILE A 57 -5.89 14.59 -5.07
N VAL A 58 -6.49 13.56 -5.69
CA VAL A 58 -7.25 12.52 -5.00
C VAL A 58 -6.58 11.19 -5.21
N TYR A 59 -6.17 10.58 -4.12
CA TYR A 59 -5.67 9.21 -4.11
C TYR A 59 -6.79 8.22 -3.84
N HIS A 60 -6.81 7.12 -4.59
CA HIS A 60 -7.79 6.05 -4.43
C HIS A 60 -7.15 4.78 -3.85
N PHE A 61 -7.77 4.27 -2.78
CA PHE A 61 -7.42 3.02 -2.11
C PHE A 61 -8.68 2.14 -1.96
N GLY A 62 -9.17 1.60 -3.08
CA GLY A 62 -10.45 0.89 -3.13
C GLY A 62 -11.62 1.84 -2.91
N GLN A 63 -12.29 1.71 -1.76
CA GLN A 63 -13.41 2.58 -1.37
C GLN A 63 -12.97 3.78 -0.52
N GLN A 64 -11.69 3.88 -0.21
CA GLN A 64 -11.12 4.97 0.59
C GLN A 64 -10.39 5.95 -0.30
N GLU A 65 -10.46 7.22 0.08
CA GLU A 65 -9.77 8.30 -0.61
C GLU A 65 -8.90 9.10 0.36
N GLU A 66 -7.79 9.62 -0.16
CA GLU A 66 -6.97 10.63 0.50
C GLU A 66 -6.88 11.84 -0.43
N VAL A 67 -7.17 13.01 0.11
CA VAL A 67 -7.26 14.23 -0.68
C VAL A 67 -6.21 15.22 -0.25
N ILE A 68 -5.44 15.70 -1.22
CA ILE A 68 -4.58 16.88 -1.08
C ILE A 68 -5.33 18.02 -1.77
N ASP A 69 -5.78 18.99 -1.00
CA ASP A 69 -6.45 20.19 -1.47
C ASP A 69 -5.85 21.45 -0.86
N GLY A 70 -6.47 22.61 -1.09
CA GLY A 70 -6.01 23.88 -0.57
C GLY A 70 -5.90 23.93 0.95
N SER A 71 -6.70 23.18 1.69
CA SER A 71 -6.62 23.11 3.16
C SER A 71 -5.35 22.42 3.62
N VAL A 72 -4.93 21.36 2.91
CA VAL A 72 -3.69 20.63 3.17
C VAL A 72 -2.50 21.43 2.67
N LEU A 73 -2.55 21.88 1.41
CA LEU A 73 -1.43 22.58 0.76
C LEU A 73 -1.09 23.91 1.43
N SER A 74 -2.08 24.63 1.98
CA SER A 74 -1.81 25.87 2.71
C SER A 74 -0.86 25.67 3.90
N GLY A 75 -0.93 24.50 4.55
CA GLY A 75 -0.01 24.12 5.64
C GLY A 75 1.37 23.63 5.16
N TRP A 76 1.56 23.48 3.86
CA TRP A 76 2.82 23.04 3.24
C TRP A 76 3.58 24.16 2.55
N LEU A 77 2.97 25.36 2.43
CA LEU A 77 3.60 26.50 1.76
C LEU A 77 4.79 27.03 2.56
N LEU A 78 5.84 27.34 1.84
CA LEU A 78 7.03 28.05 2.31
C LEU A 78 7.13 29.38 1.57
N VAL A 79 7.39 30.46 2.31
CA VAL A 79 7.59 31.80 1.75
C VAL A 79 9.02 32.24 2.01
N ASP A 80 9.73 32.53 0.95
CA ASP A 80 11.02 33.19 1.01
C ASP A 80 10.79 34.72 1.06
N GLU A 81 11.00 35.32 2.21
CA GLU A 81 10.75 36.76 2.46
C GLU A 81 11.69 37.66 1.67
N GLU A 82 12.89 37.20 1.31
CA GLU A 82 13.87 37.98 0.55
C GLU A 82 13.48 38.04 -0.94
N THR A 83 13.16 36.89 -1.52
CA THR A 83 12.83 36.77 -2.94
C THR A 83 11.35 36.90 -3.24
N ASN A 84 10.48 36.90 -2.23
CA ASN A 84 9.02 36.84 -2.33
C ASN A 84 8.49 35.61 -3.07
N LYS A 85 9.27 34.54 -3.16
CA LYS A 85 8.86 33.28 -3.80
C LYS A 85 8.11 32.39 -2.82
N VAL A 86 7.06 31.74 -3.35
CA VAL A 86 6.31 30.71 -2.66
C VAL A 86 6.67 29.33 -3.26
N SER A 87 6.89 28.38 -2.39
CA SER A 87 7.14 26.97 -2.75
C SER A 87 6.38 26.05 -1.82
N VAL A 88 6.35 24.76 -2.15
CA VAL A 88 5.77 23.72 -1.26
C VAL A 88 6.90 22.95 -0.61
N SER A 89 6.75 22.67 0.68
CA SER A 89 7.72 21.88 1.45
C SER A 89 7.79 20.44 0.92
N GLU A 90 8.94 20.06 0.38
CA GLU A 90 9.20 18.68 -0.06
C GLU A 90 9.13 17.69 1.11
N GLU A 91 9.57 18.10 2.30
CA GLU A 91 9.46 17.28 3.53
C GLU A 91 8.00 16.94 3.84
N LYS A 92 7.08 17.89 3.71
CA LYS A 92 5.65 17.66 3.93
C LYS A 92 5.05 16.72 2.89
N ILE A 93 5.49 16.80 1.64
CA ILE A 93 5.11 15.86 0.59
C ILE A 93 5.61 14.47 0.93
N ASP A 94 6.87 14.34 1.33
CA ASP A 94 7.49 13.07 1.71
C ASP A 94 6.80 12.45 2.93
N ASP A 95 6.49 13.25 3.96
CA ASP A 95 5.73 12.82 5.14
C ASP A 95 4.34 12.30 4.78
N PHE A 96 3.65 12.97 3.84
CA PHE A 96 2.34 12.54 3.37
C PHE A 96 2.41 11.18 2.68
N VAL A 97 3.36 10.95 1.79
CA VAL A 97 3.54 9.65 1.12
C VAL A 97 3.93 8.56 2.14
N VAL A 98 4.76 8.89 3.13
CA VAL A 98 5.08 7.96 4.23
C VAL A 98 3.83 7.62 5.05
N MET A 99 2.95 8.58 5.29
CA MET A 99 1.66 8.34 5.95
C MET A 99 0.78 7.40 5.12
N LEU A 100 0.66 7.62 3.79
CA LEU A 100 -0.07 6.73 2.89
C LEU A 100 0.45 5.30 2.97
N ARG A 101 1.78 5.13 2.85
CA ARG A 101 2.44 3.84 2.97
C ARG A 101 2.12 3.15 4.30
N LYS A 102 2.25 3.87 5.42
CA LYS A 102 1.94 3.32 6.75
C LYS A 102 0.48 2.89 6.89
N LYS A 103 -0.42 3.58 6.23
CA LYS A 103 -1.87 3.31 6.31
C LYS A 103 -2.29 2.17 5.39
N TYR A 104 -1.77 2.11 4.18
CA TYR A 104 -2.30 1.27 3.10
C TYR A 104 -1.41 0.09 2.70
N ASP A 105 -0.10 0.09 2.97
CA ASP A 105 0.73 -1.09 2.73
C ASP A 105 0.33 -2.22 3.68
N THR A 106 0.20 -3.41 3.10
CA THR A 106 -0.15 -4.63 3.83
C THR A 106 0.94 -5.69 3.78
N ILE A 107 1.95 -5.52 2.93
CA ILE A 107 3.10 -6.43 2.84
C ILE A 107 3.77 -6.62 4.23
N PHE A 108 4.17 -7.83 4.54
CA PHE A 108 4.80 -8.24 5.81
C PHE A 108 3.93 -8.04 7.07
N ARG A 109 2.64 -7.76 6.93
CA ARG A 109 1.73 -7.70 8.08
C ARG A 109 1.08 -9.05 8.33
N SER A 110 0.78 -9.36 9.57
CA SER A 110 -0.06 -10.51 9.94
C SER A 110 -1.50 -10.30 9.50
N ARG A 111 -2.21 -11.38 9.16
CA ARG A 111 -3.63 -11.35 8.77
C ARG A 111 -4.42 -12.39 9.54
N GLU A 112 -5.63 -12.03 9.92
CA GLU A 112 -6.64 -12.98 10.34
C GLU A 112 -7.18 -13.72 9.11
N PHE A 113 -7.18 -15.04 9.19
CA PHE A 113 -7.63 -15.90 8.11
C PHE A 113 -8.65 -16.93 8.64
N GLN A 114 -9.82 -16.94 8.02
CA GLN A 114 -10.85 -17.93 8.27
C GLN A 114 -10.57 -19.17 7.43
N THR A 115 -10.11 -20.24 8.08
CA THR A 115 -9.74 -21.49 7.40
C THR A 115 -10.96 -22.28 6.95
N SER A 116 -10.78 -23.15 5.94
CA SER A 116 -11.78 -24.14 5.52
C SER A 116 -12.13 -25.16 6.62
N TYR A 117 -11.38 -25.16 7.71
CA TYR A 117 -11.63 -26.00 8.91
C TYR A 117 -12.50 -25.29 9.96
N GLY A 118 -13.08 -24.13 9.65
CA GLY A 118 -13.98 -23.38 10.53
C GLY A 118 -13.29 -22.65 11.67
N LYS A 119 -11.97 -22.48 11.62
CA LYS A 119 -11.19 -21.76 12.64
C LYS A 119 -10.58 -20.49 12.04
N THR A 120 -10.62 -19.40 12.79
CA THR A 120 -9.85 -18.19 12.49
C THR A 120 -8.47 -18.31 13.10
N ILE A 121 -7.45 -18.06 12.32
CA ILE A 121 -6.05 -18.08 12.73
C ILE A 121 -5.34 -16.81 12.29
N THR A 122 -4.30 -16.39 12.99
CA THR A 122 -3.41 -15.34 12.57
C THR A 122 -2.30 -15.94 11.72
N ILE A 123 -2.15 -15.50 10.48
CA ILE A 123 -1.05 -15.90 9.62
C ILE A 123 0.01 -14.81 9.64
N GLU A 124 1.21 -15.20 10.03
CA GLU A 124 2.41 -14.37 9.99
C GLU A 124 3.31 -14.80 8.84
N GLY A 125 4.10 -13.84 8.32
CA GLY A 125 5.07 -14.12 7.27
C GLY A 125 4.49 -14.12 5.85
N GLY A 126 5.38 -14.38 4.89
CA GLY A 126 5.10 -14.19 3.48
C GLY A 126 5.37 -12.75 3.03
N ASP A 127 5.31 -12.56 1.73
CA ASP A 127 5.61 -11.29 1.06
C ASP A 127 4.45 -10.83 0.18
N TYR A 128 3.25 -11.38 0.38
CA TYR A 128 2.04 -10.92 -0.29
C TYR A 128 1.53 -9.62 0.32
N GLY A 129 0.96 -8.74 -0.49
CA GLY A 129 0.30 -7.53 -0.03
C GLY A 129 0.57 -6.31 -0.90
N TRP A 130 -0.08 -5.20 -0.56
CA TRP A 130 0.21 -3.90 -1.13
C TRP A 130 1.58 -3.41 -0.67
N TRP A 131 2.42 -3.02 -1.63
CA TRP A 131 3.75 -2.49 -1.37
C TRP A 131 4.02 -1.28 -2.26
N MET A 132 3.88 -0.10 -1.68
CA MET A 132 4.07 1.16 -2.37
C MET A 132 5.55 1.40 -2.70
N ASN A 133 5.83 1.81 -3.93
CA ASN A 133 7.11 2.39 -4.33
C ASN A 133 7.15 3.85 -3.88
N TYR A 134 7.35 4.06 -2.58
CA TYR A 134 7.23 5.37 -1.96
C TYR A 134 8.22 6.40 -2.55
N SER A 135 9.43 6.00 -2.93
CA SER A 135 10.40 6.92 -3.52
C SER A 135 9.94 7.45 -4.86
N GLN A 136 9.43 6.58 -5.73
CA GLN A 136 8.91 7.00 -7.03
C GLN A 136 7.61 7.79 -6.87
N GLU A 137 6.77 7.44 -5.90
CA GLU A 137 5.54 8.18 -5.61
C GLU A 137 5.83 9.59 -5.10
N GLN A 138 6.83 9.76 -4.21
CA GLN A 138 7.28 11.07 -3.74
C GLN A 138 7.71 11.97 -4.90
N GLU A 139 8.55 11.47 -5.80
CA GLU A 139 9.02 12.22 -6.96
C GLU A 139 7.87 12.63 -7.90
N GLN A 140 6.98 11.70 -8.20
CA GLN A 140 5.84 11.99 -9.06
C GLN A 140 4.85 12.99 -8.42
N LEU A 141 4.62 12.90 -7.11
CA LEU A 141 3.75 13.86 -6.41
C LEU A 141 4.38 15.25 -6.37
N LYS A 142 5.69 15.35 -6.10
CA LYS A 142 6.43 16.62 -6.16
C LYS A 142 6.35 17.25 -7.54
N GLU A 143 6.52 16.46 -8.59
CA GLU A 143 6.43 16.93 -9.97
C GLU A 143 5.02 17.43 -10.31
N MET A 144 3.99 16.67 -9.95
CA MET A 144 2.59 17.05 -10.16
C MET A 144 2.23 18.37 -9.48
N ILE A 145 2.63 18.54 -8.20
CA ILE A 145 2.40 19.80 -7.46
C ILE A 145 3.20 20.94 -8.08
N ARG A 146 4.45 20.72 -8.46
CA ARG A 146 5.31 21.73 -9.10
C ARG A 146 4.75 22.21 -10.43
N ASN A 147 4.16 21.30 -11.20
CA ASN A 147 3.53 21.60 -12.49
C ASN A 147 2.14 22.25 -12.36
N GLY A 148 1.56 22.31 -11.15
CA GLY A 148 0.21 22.83 -10.94
C GLY A 148 -0.88 21.88 -11.45
N GLU A 149 -0.65 20.57 -11.40
CA GLU A 149 -1.56 19.55 -11.92
C GLU A 149 -2.52 19.04 -10.85
N SER A 150 -3.81 19.04 -11.15
CA SER A 150 -4.86 18.41 -10.36
C SER A 150 -5.30 17.10 -11.02
N GLY A 151 -5.81 16.15 -10.22
CA GLY A 151 -6.36 14.91 -10.77
C GLY A 151 -6.43 13.77 -9.78
N GLU A 152 -6.88 12.63 -10.29
CA GLU A 152 -6.98 11.39 -9.54
C GLU A 152 -5.70 10.58 -9.71
N ARG A 153 -5.29 9.89 -8.64
CA ARG A 153 -4.08 9.07 -8.62
C ARG A 153 -4.33 7.71 -8.00
N ILE A 154 -3.62 6.74 -8.53
CA ILE A 154 -3.31 5.47 -7.87
C ILE A 154 -1.81 5.51 -7.59
N PRO A 155 -1.35 5.25 -6.36
CA PRO A 155 0.07 5.27 -6.05
C PRO A 155 0.88 4.30 -6.90
N VAL A 156 2.17 4.59 -7.05
CA VAL A 156 3.10 3.66 -7.68
C VAL A 156 3.40 2.51 -6.72
N TYR A 157 3.30 1.28 -7.21
CA TYR A 157 3.54 0.09 -6.40
C TYR A 157 4.68 -0.77 -6.95
N TYR A 158 5.47 -1.36 -6.06
CA TYR A 158 6.31 -2.52 -6.37
C TYR A 158 5.46 -3.78 -6.55
N GLN A 159 4.41 -3.91 -5.72
CA GLN A 159 3.50 -5.04 -5.71
C GLN A 159 2.09 -4.59 -5.32
N THR A 160 1.11 -5.17 -5.99
CA THR A 160 -0.31 -5.00 -5.70
C THR A 160 -0.90 -6.25 -5.06
N ALA A 161 -2.01 -6.11 -4.34
CA ALA A 161 -2.80 -7.22 -3.82
C ALA A 161 -4.19 -7.28 -4.49
N ALA A 162 -4.96 -8.31 -4.19
CA ALA A 162 -6.26 -8.53 -4.84
C ALA A 162 -7.30 -7.45 -4.49
N VAL A 163 -7.33 -7.02 -3.23
CA VAL A 163 -8.23 -5.97 -2.73
C VAL A 163 -7.53 -5.13 -1.66
N TYR A 164 -8.04 -3.93 -1.39
CA TYR A 164 -7.58 -3.15 -0.25
C TYR A 164 -8.22 -3.63 1.06
N GLY A 165 -7.51 -3.44 2.17
CA GLY A 165 -7.98 -3.79 3.51
C GLY A 165 -7.22 -4.94 4.15
N SER A 166 -7.72 -5.41 5.31
CA SER A 166 -7.04 -6.43 6.12
C SER A 166 -7.06 -7.84 5.50
N GLN A 167 -8.01 -8.11 4.61
CA GLN A 167 -8.13 -9.35 3.84
C GLN A 167 -7.72 -9.14 2.39
N ASP A 168 -6.54 -8.55 2.20
CA ASP A 168 -6.03 -8.12 0.90
C ASP A 168 -5.84 -9.26 -0.12
N TYR A 169 -5.87 -10.51 0.31
CA TYR A 169 -5.88 -11.70 -0.53
C TYR A 169 -7.22 -11.93 -1.26
N GLY A 170 -8.29 -11.20 -0.89
CA GLY A 170 -9.59 -11.29 -1.55
C GLY A 170 -10.26 -12.64 -1.39
N ASN A 171 -11.01 -13.06 -2.41
CA ASN A 171 -11.83 -14.28 -2.42
C ASN A 171 -11.44 -15.31 -3.49
N THR A 172 -10.31 -15.10 -4.16
CA THR A 172 -9.70 -16.03 -5.12
C THR A 172 -8.28 -16.33 -4.67
N TYR A 173 -8.04 -17.52 -4.11
CA TYR A 173 -6.77 -17.91 -3.51
C TYR A 173 -6.60 -19.43 -3.43
N ILE A 174 -5.37 -19.87 -3.16
CA ILE A 174 -5.05 -21.26 -2.80
C ILE A 174 -4.80 -21.31 -1.29
N GLU A 175 -5.58 -22.11 -0.58
CA GLU A 175 -5.42 -22.39 0.84
C GLU A 175 -4.65 -23.70 1.02
N ILE A 176 -3.54 -23.69 1.76
CA ILE A 176 -2.65 -24.84 1.96
C ILE A 176 -2.50 -25.12 3.45
N ASN A 177 -3.15 -26.17 3.95
CA ASN A 177 -2.96 -26.65 5.31
C ASN A 177 -1.82 -27.68 5.35
N LEU A 178 -0.67 -27.26 5.84
CA LEU A 178 0.55 -28.10 5.94
C LEU A 178 0.42 -29.24 6.96
N THR A 179 -0.42 -29.10 7.97
CA THR A 179 -0.70 -30.15 8.96
C THR A 179 -1.58 -31.25 8.36
N ALA A 180 -2.64 -30.85 7.66
CA ALA A 180 -3.54 -31.79 7.02
C ALA A 180 -2.96 -32.40 5.74
N GLN A 181 -1.95 -31.76 5.14
CA GLN A 181 -1.43 -32.09 3.78
C GLN A 181 -2.55 -32.03 2.73
N HIS A 182 -3.42 -31.02 2.87
CA HIS A 182 -4.60 -30.83 2.03
C HIS A 182 -4.72 -29.36 1.62
N LEU A 183 -5.06 -29.11 0.36
CA LEU A 183 -5.29 -27.79 -0.17
C LEU A 183 -6.72 -27.61 -0.69
N TYR A 184 -7.15 -26.36 -0.68
CA TYR A 184 -8.37 -25.89 -1.30
C TYR A 184 -8.05 -24.77 -2.28
N VAL A 185 -8.75 -24.72 -3.41
CA VAL A 185 -8.70 -23.58 -4.33
C VAL A 185 -10.04 -22.89 -4.31
N TYR A 186 -10.00 -21.60 -4.00
CA TYR A 186 -11.17 -20.74 -4.06
C TYR A 186 -11.09 -19.82 -5.27
N LYS A 187 -12.20 -19.66 -5.95
CA LYS A 187 -12.40 -18.69 -7.02
C LYS A 187 -13.70 -17.95 -6.77
N ASP A 188 -13.62 -16.61 -6.69
CA ASP A 188 -14.77 -15.73 -6.44
C ASP A 188 -15.60 -16.15 -5.22
N GLY A 189 -14.90 -16.58 -4.15
CA GLY A 189 -15.49 -17.04 -2.89
C GLY A 189 -16.04 -18.47 -2.90
N SER A 190 -16.01 -19.16 -4.02
CA SER A 190 -16.47 -20.54 -4.15
C SER A 190 -15.30 -21.51 -4.15
N LYS A 191 -15.40 -22.60 -3.37
CA LYS A 191 -14.45 -23.70 -3.43
C LYS A 191 -14.62 -24.45 -4.75
N VAL A 192 -13.59 -24.44 -5.60
CA VAL A 192 -13.64 -25.03 -6.96
C VAL A 192 -12.78 -26.27 -7.11
N LEU A 193 -11.82 -26.48 -6.21
CA LEU A 193 -10.94 -27.64 -6.23
C LEU A 193 -10.46 -27.94 -4.81
N GLU A 194 -10.22 -29.19 -4.51
CA GLU A 194 -9.49 -29.65 -3.32
C GLU A 194 -8.65 -30.87 -3.66
N SER A 195 -7.53 -31.07 -2.97
CA SER A 195 -6.66 -32.24 -3.14
C SER A 195 -5.70 -32.41 -1.97
N ASP A 196 -5.32 -33.63 -1.73
CA ASP A 196 -4.14 -33.93 -0.92
C ASP A 196 -2.86 -33.62 -1.71
N PHE A 197 -1.79 -33.31 -0.98
CA PHE A 197 -0.46 -33.01 -1.56
C PHE A 197 0.66 -33.61 -0.70
N VAL A 198 1.90 -33.47 -1.14
CA VAL A 198 3.07 -33.72 -0.28
C VAL A 198 3.93 -32.44 -0.25
N SER A 199 4.04 -31.85 0.94
CA SER A 199 4.87 -30.67 1.17
C SER A 199 6.36 -31.00 1.33
N GLY A 200 7.15 -29.98 1.63
CA GLY A 200 8.53 -30.13 2.06
C GLY A 200 8.66 -31.03 3.28
N LYS A 201 9.78 -31.76 3.35
CA LYS A 201 10.11 -32.58 4.51
C LYS A 201 10.17 -31.73 5.77
N ASN A 202 9.65 -32.24 6.89
CA ASN A 202 9.61 -31.49 8.14
C ASN A 202 11.00 -31.38 8.81
N THR A 203 11.93 -30.72 8.11
CA THR A 203 13.27 -30.33 8.58
C THR A 203 13.47 -28.83 8.35
N PRO A 204 14.30 -28.14 9.13
CA PRO A 204 14.46 -26.69 9.04
C PRO A 204 14.84 -26.18 7.64
N ASP A 205 15.59 -26.97 6.87
CA ASP A 205 16.09 -26.67 5.53
C ASP A 205 15.11 -27.00 4.40
N ARG A 206 14.11 -27.85 4.64
CA ARG A 206 13.22 -28.37 3.59
C ARG A 206 11.73 -28.15 3.83
N ARG A 207 11.33 -27.66 5.01
CA ARG A 207 9.91 -27.42 5.29
C ARG A 207 9.35 -26.33 4.38
N THR A 208 8.12 -26.50 3.93
CA THR A 208 7.35 -25.45 3.29
C THR A 208 7.07 -24.34 4.30
N PRO A 209 7.42 -23.08 4.03
CA PRO A 209 7.19 -22.00 4.99
C PRO A 209 5.72 -21.59 5.06
N SER A 210 5.22 -21.36 6.27
CA SER A 210 3.93 -20.70 6.49
C SER A 210 4.00 -19.23 6.11
N GLY A 211 2.87 -18.65 5.68
CA GLY A 211 2.77 -17.25 5.25
C GLY A 211 1.77 -17.07 4.12
N ILE A 212 1.60 -15.82 3.71
CA ILE A 212 0.82 -15.47 2.52
C ILE A 212 1.78 -15.00 1.43
N TYR A 213 1.70 -15.65 0.28
CA TYR A 213 2.56 -15.45 -0.88
C TYR A 213 1.72 -15.17 -2.12
N GLY A 214 2.32 -14.70 -3.19
CA GLY A 214 1.69 -14.60 -4.51
C GLY A 214 2.36 -15.54 -5.50
N ILE A 215 1.59 -16.15 -6.43
CA ILE A 215 2.19 -16.82 -7.57
C ILE A 215 3.09 -15.83 -8.32
N THR A 216 4.36 -16.14 -8.44
CA THR A 216 5.35 -15.24 -9.04
C THR A 216 5.27 -15.23 -10.55
N TYR A 217 5.17 -16.43 -11.14
CA TYR A 217 4.94 -16.69 -12.57
C TYR A 217 4.41 -18.10 -12.76
N LYS A 218 4.12 -18.47 -14.01
CA LYS A 218 3.73 -19.83 -14.40
C LYS A 218 4.62 -20.28 -15.55
N GLU A 219 5.03 -21.53 -15.52
CA GLU A 219 5.85 -22.11 -16.58
C GLU A 219 5.41 -23.54 -16.88
N ARG A 220 5.36 -23.90 -18.17
CA ARG A 220 5.12 -25.27 -18.62
C ARG A 220 6.45 -25.93 -18.95
N ASP A 221 6.48 -27.26 -18.71
CA ASP A 221 7.61 -28.11 -19.08
C ASP A 221 8.94 -27.58 -18.51
N ALA A 222 8.88 -27.13 -17.24
CA ALA A 222 10.02 -26.59 -16.52
C ALA A 222 10.92 -27.72 -15.99
N THR A 223 12.21 -27.41 -15.82
CA THR A 223 13.12 -28.29 -15.13
C THR A 223 13.52 -27.67 -13.80
N LEU A 224 13.14 -28.31 -12.70
CA LEU A 224 13.51 -27.88 -11.36
C LEU A 224 14.90 -28.38 -11.00
N VAL A 225 15.84 -27.45 -10.80
CA VAL A 225 17.23 -27.75 -10.52
C VAL A 225 17.53 -27.40 -9.06
N GLY A 226 18.10 -28.36 -8.32
CA GLY A 226 18.63 -28.19 -6.97
C GLY A 226 20.06 -28.68 -6.89
N GLU A 227 20.64 -28.67 -5.69
CA GLU A 227 22.04 -29.04 -5.47
C GLU A 227 22.36 -30.49 -5.95
N ASP A 228 21.37 -31.40 -5.76
CA ASP A 228 21.52 -32.85 -5.98
C ASP A 228 20.37 -33.45 -6.82
N TYR A 229 19.59 -32.61 -7.53
CA TYR A 229 18.54 -33.10 -8.41
C TYR A 229 18.30 -32.18 -9.63
N GLU A 230 17.82 -32.81 -10.68
CA GLU A 230 17.28 -32.16 -11.86
C GLU A 230 15.98 -32.93 -12.22
N THR A 231 14.85 -32.23 -12.10
CA THR A 231 13.52 -32.88 -12.18
C THR A 231 12.62 -32.12 -13.13
N PRO A 232 12.20 -32.71 -14.26
CA PRO A 232 11.23 -32.13 -15.16
C PRO A 232 9.83 -32.17 -14.53
N VAL A 233 9.08 -31.07 -14.71
CA VAL A 233 7.68 -30.93 -14.31
C VAL A 233 6.89 -30.27 -15.41
N SER A 234 5.63 -30.66 -15.59
CA SER A 234 4.78 -30.12 -16.67
C SER A 234 4.15 -28.78 -16.30
N TYR A 235 3.94 -28.54 -15.02
CA TYR A 235 3.26 -27.33 -14.49
C TYR A 235 4.03 -26.79 -13.30
N TRP A 236 4.69 -25.64 -13.46
CA TRP A 236 5.44 -24.97 -12.42
C TRP A 236 4.80 -23.64 -12.05
N MET A 237 4.52 -23.44 -10.75
CA MET A 237 3.88 -22.26 -10.18
C MET A 237 4.61 -21.85 -8.91
N PRO A 238 5.76 -21.14 -8.99
CA PRO A 238 6.49 -20.67 -7.81
C PRO A 238 5.73 -19.56 -7.09
N PHE A 239 5.82 -19.57 -5.75
CA PHE A 239 5.22 -18.56 -4.90
C PHE A 239 6.17 -17.99 -3.84
N ASN A 240 7.25 -18.70 -3.51
CA ASN A 240 8.25 -18.21 -2.56
C ASN A 240 9.64 -18.68 -2.99
N LYS A 241 10.40 -17.82 -3.66
CA LYS A 241 11.74 -18.12 -4.19
C LYS A 241 11.72 -19.40 -5.05
N HIS A 242 12.29 -20.49 -4.54
CA HIS A 242 12.36 -21.79 -5.20
C HIS A 242 11.24 -22.75 -4.75
N VAL A 243 10.30 -22.27 -3.92
CA VAL A 243 9.16 -23.06 -3.47
C VAL A 243 7.94 -22.73 -4.33
N GLY A 244 7.29 -23.76 -4.87
CA GLY A 244 6.11 -23.61 -5.72
C GLY A 244 5.23 -24.85 -5.69
N LEU A 245 4.11 -24.76 -6.41
CA LEU A 245 3.23 -25.90 -6.70
C LEU A 245 3.64 -26.50 -8.05
N HIS A 246 3.69 -27.82 -8.11
CA HIS A 246 3.98 -28.54 -9.36
C HIS A 246 3.46 -29.97 -9.33
N ASP A 247 3.30 -30.59 -10.49
CA ASP A 247 3.00 -32.01 -10.63
C ASP A 247 4.20 -32.85 -10.18
N ALA A 248 3.91 -34.02 -9.62
CA ALA A 248 4.92 -34.97 -9.17
C ALA A 248 4.59 -36.38 -9.68
N ILE A 249 4.80 -36.63 -10.98
CA ILE A 249 4.47 -37.90 -11.65
C ILE A 249 5.23 -39.11 -11.10
N TRP A 250 6.32 -38.90 -10.38
CA TRP A 250 7.08 -39.95 -9.68
C TRP A 250 6.45 -40.43 -8.37
N ARG A 251 5.34 -39.78 -7.93
CA ARG A 251 4.59 -40.15 -6.73
C ARG A 251 3.25 -40.76 -7.10
N ASN A 252 2.92 -41.88 -6.49
CA ASN A 252 1.62 -42.50 -6.65
C ASN A 252 0.62 -42.15 -5.55
N ARG A 253 1.09 -41.50 -4.46
CA ARG A 253 0.28 -41.19 -3.26
C ARG A 253 0.61 -39.82 -2.72
N PHE A 254 -0.42 -39.09 -2.31
CA PHE A 254 -0.34 -37.76 -1.75
C PHE A 254 -1.16 -37.69 -0.45
N GLY A 255 -0.79 -36.83 0.49
CA GLY A 255 -1.51 -36.61 1.75
C GLY A 255 -0.92 -37.36 2.94
N ALA A 256 -1.73 -37.45 4.01
CA ALA A 256 -1.38 -38.04 5.27
C ALA A 256 -0.02 -37.56 5.82
N ASN A 257 0.78 -38.45 6.38
CA ASN A 257 2.10 -38.15 6.93
C ASN A 257 3.28 -38.45 5.98
N LEU A 258 3.02 -38.59 4.69
CA LEU A 258 4.04 -38.92 3.67
C LEU A 258 5.21 -37.92 3.65
N TYR A 259 4.94 -36.64 3.88
CA TYR A 259 5.95 -35.59 3.94
C TYR A 259 7.03 -35.79 5.02
N LYS A 260 6.70 -36.50 6.12
CA LYS A 260 7.64 -36.72 7.24
C LYS A 260 8.85 -37.53 6.82
N ALA A 261 8.64 -38.58 6.03
CA ALA A 261 9.70 -39.47 5.53
C ALA A 261 10.19 -39.08 4.12
N GLY A 262 9.25 -38.79 3.22
CA GLY A 262 9.50 -38.57 1.79
C GLY A 262 9.01 -37.20 1.28
N GLY A 263 9.11 -36.15 2.11
CA GLY A 263 8.76 -34.78 1.69
C GLY A 263 9.70 -34.23 0.61
N SER A 264 9.26 -33.17 -0.03
CA SER A 264 10.04 -32.42 -1.05
C SER A 264 11.13 -31.55 -0.39
N HIS A 265 11.82 -30.74 -1.17
CA HIS A 265 12.74 -29.69 -0.71
C HIS A 265 12.04 -28.35 -0.39
N GLY A 266 10.72 -28.37 -0.18
CA GLY A 266 9.90 -27.19 0.15
C GLY A 266 8.66 -27.05 -0.73
N CYS A 267 8.70 -27.57 -1.95
CA CYS A 267 7.60 -27.46 -2.90
C CYS A 267 6.37 -28.28 -2.51
N ILE A 268 5.22 -27.89 -3.03
CA ILE A 268 3.95 -28.59 -2.92
C ILE A 268 3.82 -29.53 -4.11
N ASN A 269 4.04 -30.82 -3.89
CA ASN A 269 3.94 -31.88 -4.88
C ASN A 269 2.48 -32.30 -5.02
N LEU A 270 1.94 -32.23 -6.24
CA LEU A 270 0.55 -32.49 -6.57
C LEU A 270 0.39 -33.67 -7.52
N PRO A 271 -0.78 -34.34 -7.50
CA PRO A 271 -1.19 -35.18 -8.62
C PRO A 271 -1.17 -34.36 -9.93
N PHE A 272 -0.78 -35.00 -11.03
CA PHE A 272 -0.66 -34.35 -12.33
C PHE A 272 -1.91 -33.56 -12.74
N TYR A 273 -3.08 -34.21 -12.66
CA TYR A 273 -4.36 -33.61 -13.04
C TYR A 273 -4.77 -32.44 -12.14
N VAL A 274 -4.30 -32.41 -10.87
CA VAL A 274 -4.54 -31.30 -9.95
C VAL A 274 -3.65 -30.11 -10.31
N ALA A 275 -2.36 -30.36 -10.52
CA ALA A 275 -1.43 -29.31 -10.95
C ALA A 275 -1.88 -28.66 -12.27
N GLU A 276 -2.34 -29.45 -13.25
CA GLU A 276 -2.92 -28.96 -14.50
C GLU A 276 -4.12 -28.02 -14.25
N LYS A 277 -5.08 -28.46 -13.43
CA LYS A 277 -6.27 -27.66 -13.12
C LYS A 277 -5.92 -26.37 -12.43
N ILE A 278 -5.03 -26.40 -11.41
CA ILE A 278 -4.59 -25.19 -10.69
C ILE A 278 -3.88 -24.25 -11.68
N TYR A 279 -2.96 -24.77 -12.49
CA TYR A 279 -2.22 -23.98 -13.49
C TYR A 279 -3.15 -23.20 -14.43
N ASN A 280 -4.26 -23.81 -14.83
CA ASN A 280 -5.25 -23.20 -15.72
C ASN A 280 -6.18 -22.19 -15.01
N MET A 281 -6.25 -22.23 -13.67
CA MET A 281 -7.13 -21.36 -12.88
C MET A 281 -6.43 -20.15 -12.28
N VAL A 282 -5.13 -20.23 -12.01
CA VAL A 282 -4.37 -19.19 -11.34
C VAL A 282 -3.59 -18.31 -12.32
N GLU A 283 -3.30 -17.09 -11.88
CA GLU A 283 -2.44 -16.16 -12.59
C GLU A 283 -1.32 -15.64 -11.67
N LYS A 284 -0.34 -14.94 -12.25
CA LYS A 284 0.65 -14.20 -11.45
C LYS A 284 -0.06 -13.30 -10.45
N GLY A 285 0.38 -13.33 -9.19
CA GLY A 285 -0.22 -12.58 -8.09
C GLY A 285 -1.37 -13.30 -7.39
N THR A 286 -1.85 -14.46 -7.87
CA THR A 286 -2.85 -15.25 -7.14
C THR A 286 -2.32 -15.61 -5.75
N PRO A 287 -3.04 -15.28 -4.65
CA PRO A 287 -2.59 -15.57 -3.30
C PRO A 287 -2.47 -17.06 -3.01
N VAL A 288 -1.39 -17.42 -2.31
CA VAL A 288 -1.12 -18.76 -1.78
C VAL A 288 -0.95 -18.63 -0.26
N ILE A 289 -1.90 -19.17 0.49
CA ILE A 289 -2.00 -19.05 1.94
C ILE A 289 -1.57 -20.37 2.58
N CYS A 290 -0.35 -20.40 3.12
CA CYS A 290 0.23 -21.58 3.76
C CYS A 290 0.19 -21.45 5.28
N TYR A 291 -0.33 -22.47 5.98
CA TYR A 291 -0.40 -22.47 7.44
C TYR A 291 -0.32 -23.88 8.03
N GLU A 292 0.02 -23.96 9.30
CA GLU A 292 -0.09 -25.14 10.13
C GLU A 292 -1.28 -24.98 11.09
N LEU A 293 -2.09 -26.03 11.25
CA LEU A 293 -3.25 -26.03 12.14
C LEU A 293 -3.34 -27.36 12.88
N ALA A 294 -2.88 -27.37 14.13
CA ALA A 294 -2.92 -28.55 14.97
C ALA A 294 -4.35 -29.12 15.15
N GLY A 295 -4.48 -30.43 15.12
CA GLY A 295 -5.76 -31.13 15.20
C GLY A 295 -6.47 -31.28 13.85
N THR A 296 -5.79 -30.98 12.75
CA THR A 296 -6.28 -31.24 11.38
C THR A 296 -5.48 -32.33 10.66
N GLU A 297 -4.64 -33.05 11.36
CA GLU A 297 -3.89 -34.19 10.83
C GLU A 297 -4.84 -35.18 10.15
N SER A 298 -4.56 -35.49 8.91
CA SER A 298 -5.40 -36.35 8.08
C SER A 298 -4.72 -37.69 7.79
N SER A 299 -5.53 -38.74 7.68
CA SER A 299 -5.12 -40.02 7.09
C SER A 299 -5.53 -40.14 5.64
N SER A 300 -6.14 -39.10 5.06
CA SER A 300 -6.55 -39.09 3.66
C SER A 300 -5.36 -39.27 2.73
N ILE A 301 -5.55 -40.04 1.68
CA ILE A 301 -4.57 -40.29 0.63
C ILE A 301 -5.25 -40.20 -0.73
N THR A 302 -4.81 -39.23 -1.53
CA THR A 302 -5.13 -39.16 -2.95
C THR A 302 -4.09 -39.96 -3.76
N THR A 303 -4.54 -40.71 -4.76
CA THR A 303 -3.67 -41.38 -5.72
C THR A 303 -3.56 -40.57 -7.01
N GLN A 304 -2.50 -40.86 -7.80
CA GLN A 304 -2.24 -40.22 -9.09
C GLN A 304 -3.42 -40.43 -10.06
#